data_c838b1ca2d0a874ba1f0e844cd9ca2c2
#
_entry.id   c838b1ca2d0a874ba1f0e844cd9ca2c2
#
_cell.length_a   1.000
_cell.length_b   1.000
_cell.length_c   1.000
_cell.angle_alpha   90.00
_cell.angle_beta   90.00
_cell.angle_gamma   90.00
#
_symmetry.space_group_name_H-M   'P 1'
#
loop_
_entity.id
_entity.type
_entity.pdbx_description
1 polymer ?
#
loop_
_entity_poly.entity_id
_entity_poly.type
_entity_poly.pdbx_seq_one_letter_code
_entity_poly.pdbx_strand_id
1 'polypeptide(L)'
;MHDAIEKSFLDSLEMTRFKGFLQDHHYISNQYIFVAQLINLILKWYCSKTKKQHLVPVYFERLENYCRKFYALNIKIFIRNSVNSVQKYNQKLDLKIWLKNPLSILAENAGGGILLEGARIIELIPSGKQPSSEYDSVFDASCHVILPGLINLHHHFYQTLTRVYPQALNKELFPWLKTLYPLWAGITPEALRMATRLALAELLLSGCTTASDQHYVFPTGLDNAIDLQVEEAQNLGIRMVLCRGSMDRSEKDGGLPPDSVVQTCDEILADSERLIQQYHNLEEGAMTQIALAPCSPFSVSETVMRESAKLAEKNNVLLHTHLAETEDENSFCLETIGCRPLDYLEQVGWLNNKTWLAHGIHFTDEEIQKLAAAKTGISHCPSSNMVLSSGVCRVMDLEKAGVSVGLGVDGSASNDSSNLMQEVRQAFLLQRLQHGSKVTHLDALRWATEGGANVLRRPDLGRIAEGMQADLALFKLDELRFSGNGDPLAALVICGAHQADRLMVAGKWIVEDGQIRGLDLEQLQAQHHREAKLLQEK
;
A
#
# COMPACT_ATOMS: atom_id res chain seq x y z
N MET A 1 41.42 50.03 -11.30
CA MET A 1 40.05 50.39 -11.72
C MET A 1 39.26 49.15 -12.16
N HIS A 2 39.91 48.13 -12.75
CA HIS A 2 39.30 46.87 -13.16
C HIS A 2 38.87 46.01 -11.94
N ASP A 3 39.76 45.83 -10.98
CA ASP A 3 39.55 44.99 -9.79
C ASP A 3 38.51 45.55 -8.81
N ALA A 4 38.35 46.89 -8.78
CA ALA A 4 37.37 47.55 -7.92
C ALA A 4 35.93 47.41 -8.45
N ILE A 5 35.76 47.30 -9.77
CA ILE A 5 34.44 47.08 -10.42
C ILE A 5 34.01 45.63 -10.27
N GLU A 6 34.96 44.69 -10.37
CA GLU A 6 34.73 43.26 -10.18
C GLU A 6 34.33 42.95 -8.74
N LYS A 7 34.98 43.56 -7.75
CA LYS A 7 34.66 43.40 -6.34
C LYS A 7 33.30 44.02 -5.97
N SER A 8 32.98 45.22 -6.51
CA SER A 8 31.67 45.88 -6.29
C SER A 8 30.49 45.11 -6.94
N PHE A 9 30.73 44.37 -8.03
CA PHE A 9 29.71 43.57 -8.70
C PHE A 9 29.42 42.26 -7.94
N LEU A 10 30.47 41.64 -7.38
CA LEU A 10 30.34 40.43 -6.55
C LEU A 10 29.74 40.72 -5.17
N ASP A 11 30.02 41.89 -4.60
CA ASP A 11 29.45 42.30 -3.30
C ASP A 11 27.99 42.78 -3.41
N SER A 12 27.51 43.22 -4.60
CA SER A 12 26.13 43.65 -4.83
C SER A 12 25.16 42.49 -5.10
N LEU A 13 25.66 41.30 -5.41
CA LEU A 13 24.89 40.07 -5.44
C LEU A 13 24.84 39.54 -4.00
N GLU A 14 23.78 39.91 -3.25
CA GLU A 14 23.54 39.37 -1.90
C GLU A 14 23.56 37.84 -1.91
N MET A 15 24.75 37.26 -1.76
CA MET A 15 24.97 35.81 -1.69
C MET A 15 24.17 35.13 -0.56
N THR A 16 23.66 35.89 0.39
CA THR A 16 22.83 35.40 1.48
C THR A 16 21.44 34.95 1.05
N ARG A 17 20.82 35.61 0.02
CA ARG A 17 19.55 35.18 -0.56
C ARG A 17 19.71 33.96 -1.48
N PHE A 18 20.87 33.81 -2.11
CA PHE A 18 21.18 32.69 -3.00
C PHE A 18 21.41 31.36 -2.24
N LYS A 19 21.96 31.44 -1.01
CA LYS A 19 22.14 30.27 -0.14
C LYS A 19 20.82 29.69 0.39
N GLY A 20 19.81 30.54 0.66
CA GLY A 20 18.48 30.09 1.08
C GLY A 20 17.69 29.36 -0.03
N PHE A 21 17.93 29.77 -1.28
CA PHE A 21 17.24 29.22 -2.45
C PHE A 21 17.75 27.84 -2.87
N LEU A 22 18.98 27.46 -2.50
CA LEU A 22 19.61 26.17 -2.80
C LEU A 22 19.27 25.04 -1.81
N GLN A 23 18.47 25.33 -0.77
CA GLN A 23 18.05 24.33 0.22
C GLN A 23 16.74 23.61 -0.10
N ASP A 24 15.96 24.09 -1.09
CA ASP A 24 14.71 23.43 -1.52
C ASP A 24 14.95 22.50 -2.72
N HIS A 25 14.86 21.21 -2.49
CA HIS A 25 15.33 20.11 -3.34
C HIS A 25 14.37 19.63 -4.45
N HIS A 26 13.52 20.46 -5.04
CA HIS A 26 12.70 20.05 -6.18
C HIS A 26 12.72 21.11 -7.29
N TYR A 27 13.45 20.89 -8.39
CA TYR A 27 13.32 21.54 -9.72
C TYR A 27 14.66 21.75 -10.45
N ILE A 28 15.28 20.67 -10.96
CA ILE A 28 16.56 20.81 -11.70
C ILE A 28 16.35 21.25 -13.17
N SER A 29 15.25 20.86 -13.84
CA SER A 29 15.04 21.18 -15.27
C SER A 29 14.61 22.63 -15.57
N ASN A 30 13.87 23.29 -14.68
CA ASN A 30 13.44 24.67 -14.86
C ASN A 30 14.51 25.71 -14.48
N GLN A 31 15.55 25.34 -13.73
CA GLN A 31 16.63 26.23 -13.31
C GLN A 31 17.56 26.64 -14.46
N TYR A 32 17.78 25.77 -15.46
CA TYR A 32 18.59 26.11 -16.65
C TYR A 32 17.97 27.24 -17.46
N ILE A 33 16.66 27.23 -17.63
CA ILE A 33 15.92 28.25 -18.39
C ILE A 33 15.93 29.58 -17.63
N PHE A 34 15.76 29.55 -16.32
CA PHE A 34 15.74 30.76 -15.48
C PHE A 34 17.10 31.45 -15.40
N VAL A 35 18.21 30.69 -15.21
CA VAL A 35 19.56 31.24 -15.18
C VAL A 35 19.96 31.82 -16.54
N ALA A 36 19.63 31.16 -17.65
CA ALA A 36 19.86 31.67 -19.00
C ALA A 36 19.06 32.95 -19.28
N GLN A 37 17.82 33.04 -18.81
CA GLN A 37 16.98 34.23 -18.94
C GLN A 37 17.51 35.39 -18.09
N LEU A 38 18.00 35.13 -16.88
CA LEU A 38 18.57 36.13 -16.00
C LEU A 38 19.89 36.72 -16.55
N ILE A 39 20.75 35.84 -17.11
CA ILE A 39 21.98 36.25 -17.79
C ILE A 39 21.65 37.14 -19.01
N ASN A 40 20.64 36.78 -19.79
CA ASN A 40 20.20 37.54 -20.96
C ASN A 40 19.62 38.92 -20.58
N LEU A 41 18.89 39.02 -19.48
CA LEU A 41 18.38 40.26 -18.90
C LEU A 41 19.51 41.19 -18.41
N ILE A 42 20.51 40.66 -17.70
CA ILE A 42 21.66 41.38 -17.19
C ILE A 42 22.51 41.92 -18.35
N LEU A 43 22.73 41.12 -19.40
CA LEU A 43 23.48 41.54 -20.58
C LEU A 43 22.72 42.60 -21.39
N LYS A 44 21.39 42.50 -21.54
CA LYS A 44 20.58 43.55 -22.17
C LYS A 44 20.60 44.85 -21.39
N TRP A 45 20.53 44.80 -20.07
CA TRP A 45 20.63 45.97 -19.20
C TRP A 45 22.02 46.64 -19.30
N TYR A 46 23.11 45.85 -19.29
CA TYR A 46 24.47 46.34 -19.41
C TYR A 46 24.71 46.97 -20.79
N CYS A 47 24.27 46.38 -21.87
CA CYS A 47 24.37 46.93 -23.23
C CYS A 47 23.60 48.26 -23.36
N SER A 48 22.45 48.43 -22.69
CA SER A 48 21.66 49.65 -22.70
C SER A 48 22.32 50.79 -21.96
N LYS A 49 23.14 50.52 -20.93
CA LYS A 49 23.78 51.51 -20.06
C LYS A 49 25.17 51.93 -20.51
N THR A 50 25.95 51.03 -21.16
CA THR A 50 27.40 51.28 -21.37
C THR A 50 27.80 51.64 -22.80
N LYS A 51 26.91 51.51 -23.81
CA LYS A 51 27.20 51.71 -25.27
C LYS A 51 28.39 50.90 -25.82
N LYS A 52 28.93 49.89 -25.12
CA LYS A 52 30.11 49.10 -25.51
C LYS A 52 29.70 47.71 -26.03
N GLN A 53 29.00 47.66 -27.16
CA GLN A 53 28.47 46.43 -27.74
C GLN A 53 29.57 45.44 -28.23
N HIS A 54 30.77 45.92 -28.55
CA HIS A 54 31.87 45.12 -29.09
C HIS A 54 32.57 44.20 -28.07
N LEU A 55 32.34 44.39 -26.76
CA LEU A 55 32.92 43.57 -25.69
C LEU A 55 32.00 42.42 -25.24
N VAL A 56 30.75 42.39 -25.69
CA VAL A 56 29.74 41.40 -25.28
C VAL A 56 30.16 39.96 -25.56
N PRO A 57 30.72 39.60 -26.76
CA PRO A 57 31.10 38.22 -27.05
C PRO A 57 32.18 37.67 -26.10
N VAL A 58 33.18 38.49 -25.74
CA VAL A 58 34.29 38.07 -24.86
C VAL A 58 33.82 37.82 -23.41
N TYR A 59 32.88 38.65 -22.91
CA TYR A 59 32.32 38.47 -21.59
C TYR A 59 31.34 37.29 -21.56
N PHE A 60 30.62 37.06 -22.63
CA PHE A 60 29.71 35.92 -22.76
C PHE A 60 30.47 34.58 -22.71
N GLU A 61 31.56 34.46 -23.45
CA GLU A 61 32.40 33.24 -23.51
C GLU A 61 33.06 32.96 -22.13
N ARG A 62 33.53 34.00 -21.44
CA ARG A 62 34.10 33.87 -20.10
C ARG A 62 33.05 33.49 -19.06
N LEU A 63 31.87 34.07 -19.10
CA LEU A 63 30.76 33.75 -18.19
C LEU A 63 30.25 32.32 -18.42
N GLU A 64 30.13 31.91 -19.68
CA GLU A 64 29.74 30.55 -20.06
C GLU A 64 30.78 29.51 -19.58
N ASN A 65 32.07 29.80 -19.72
CA ASN A 65 33.14 28.94 -19.20
C ASN A 65 33.17 28.89 -17.67
N TYR A 66 32.87 29.98 -17.00
CA TYR A 66 32.78 30.04 -15.54
C TYR A 66 31.55 29.24 -15.06
N CYS A 67 30.38 29.41 -15.68
CA CYS A 67 29.19 28.65 -15.39
C CYS A 67 29.40 27.14 -15.64
N ARG A 68 30.02 26.75 -16.76
CA ARG A 68 30.33 25.33 -17.06
C ARG A 68 31.25 24.72 -16.00
N LYS A 69 32.28 25.44 -15.52
CA LYS A 69 33.19 24.97 -14.46
C LYS A 69 32.51 24.88 -13.10
N PHE A 70 31.69 25.88 -12.75
CA PHE A 70 30.95 25.92 -11.50
C PHE A 70 29.87 24.80 -11.44
N TYR A 71 29.14 24.59 -12.54
CA TYR A 71 28.17 23.51 -12.65
C TYR A 71 28.83 22.14 -12.63
N ALA A 72 29.94 21.95 -13.35
CA ALA A 72 30.68 20.68 -13.34
C ALA A 72 31.22 20.33 -11.96
N LEU A 73 31.64 21.34 -11.16
CA LEU A 73 32.09 21.14 -9.78
C LEU A 73 30.92 20.78 -8.86
N ASN A 74 29.80 21.49 -8.96
CA ASN A 74 28.62 21.23 -8.14
C ASN A 74 27.96 19.88 -8.46
N ILE A 75 27.90 19.51 -9.74
CA ILE A 75 27.44 18.17 -10.18
C ILE A 75 28.38 17.09 -9.61
N LYS A 76 29.70 17.27 -9.66
CA LYS A 76 30.66 16.32 -9.07
C LYS A 76 30.48 16.18 -7.54
N ILE A 77 30.26 17.29 -6.84
CA ILE A 77 30.00 17.29 -5.38
C ILE A 77 28.66 16.60 -5.09
N PHE A 78 27.62 16.90 -5.86
CA PHE A 78 26.31 16.27 -5.73
C PHE A 78 26.39 14.76 -5.98
N ILE A 79 27.03 14.32 -7.10
CA ILE A 79 27.22 12.89 -7.39
C ILE A 79 28.02 12.22 -6.27
N ARG A 80 29.12 12.84 -5.80
CA ARG A 80 29.93 12.28 -4.71
C ARG A 80 29.16 12.16 -3.40
N ASN A 81 28.34 13.16 -3.06
CA ASN A 81 27.50 13.12 -1.85
C ASN A 81 26.36 12.12 -1.99
N SER A 82 25.77 11.99 -3.19
CA SER A 82 24.75 10.98 -3.49
C SER A 82 25.35 9.57 -3.45
N VAL A 83 26.52 9.36 -4.05
CA VAL A 83 27.23 8.06 -3.98
C VAL A 83 27.62 7.72 -2.54
N ASN A 84 28.13 8.69 -1.78
CA ASN A 84 28.48 8.47 -0.37
C ASN A 84 27.23 8.21 0.51
N SER A 85 26.11 8.85 0.22
CA SER A 85 24.85 8.59 0.92
C SER A 85 24.27 7.23 0.52
N VAL A 86 24.33 6.83 -0.75
CA VAL A 86 23.96 5.50 -1.23
C VAL A 86 24.89 4.42 -0.63
N GLN A 87 26.20 4.66 -0.58
CA GLN A 87 27.13 3.72 0.06
C GLN A 87 26.89 3.59 1.58
N LYS A 88 26.65 4.69 2.30
CA LYS A 88 26.25 4.64 3.72
C LYS A 88 24.89 3.98 3.91
N TYR A 89 23.94 4.19 2.99
CA TYR A 89 22.64 3.55 3.02
C TYR A 89 22.76 2.04 2.77
N ASN A 90 23.55 1.62 1.78
CA ASN A 90 23.82 0.21 1.49
C ASN A 90 24.59 -0.47 2.64
N GLN A 91 25.60 0.17 3.23
CA GLN A 91 26.28 -0.36 4.44
C GLN A 91 25.34 -0.54 5.64
N LYS A 92 24.27 0.26 5.75
CA LYS A 92 23.26 0.12 6.79
C LYS A 92 22.23 -0.97 6.47
N LEU A 93 22.10 -1.37 5.18
CA LEU A 93 21.23 -2.45 4.72
C LEU A 93 21.84 -3.84 4.87
N ASP A 94 23.18 -3.93 4.98
CA ASP A 94 23.91 -5.21 5.09
C ASP A 94 24.19 -5.62 6.54
N LEU A 95 23.62 -4.91 7.53
CA LEU A 95 23.77 -5.25 8.94
C LEU A 95 23.13 -6.60 9.23
N LYS A 96 23.87 -7.46 9.95
CA LYS A 96 23.35 -8.73 10.46
C LYS A 96 22.76 -8.54 11.84
N ILE A 97 21.49 -8.90 11.99
CA ILE A 97 20.73 -8.77 13.24
C ILE A 97 20.25 -10.15 13.66
N TRP A 98 20.62 -10.57 14.87
CA TRP A 98 20.04 -11.76 15.47
C TRP A 98 18.84 -11.43 16.33
N LEU A 99 17.64 -11.84 15.90
CA LEU A 99 16.44 -11.85 16.75
C LEU A 99 16.48 -13.10 17.60
N LYS A 100 16.91 -12.94 18.87
CA LYS A 100 17.35 -14.04 19.74
C LYS A 100 16.24 -14.51 20.66
N ASN A 101 16.14 -15.85 20.82
CA ASN A 101 15.33 -16.51 21.85
C ASN A 101 13.87 -16.03 21.91
N PRO A 102 13.08 -16.04 20.81
CA PRO A 102 11.69 -15.60 20.88
C PRO A 102 10.88 -16.44 21.88
N LEU A 103 9.89 -15.80 22.55
CA LEU A 103 8.91 -16.49 23.39
C LEU A 103 8.22 -17.61 22.59
N SER A 104 7.87 -17.31 21.35
CA SER A 104 7.41 -18.24 20.33
C SER A 104 7.64 -17.65 18.95
N ILE A 105 7.68 -18.48 17.92
CA ILE A 105 7.89 -18.07 16.53
C ILE A 105 7.11 -18.97 15.59
N LEU A 106 6.44 -18.39 14.60
CA LEU A 106 5.69 -19.15 13.59
C LEU A 106 6.65 -19.65 12.50
N ALA A 107 7.56 -20.55 12.91
CA ALA A 107 8.50 -21.24 12.04
C ALA A 107 9.01 -22.51 12.73
N GLU A 108 9.35 -23.53 11.95
CA GLU A 108 10.01 -24.73 12.45
C GLU A 108 11.51 -24.48 12.69
N ASN A 109 12.09 -25.16 13.67
CA ASN A 109 13.53 -25.12 13.97
C ASN A 109 14.12 -23.71 14.24
N ALA A 110 13.30 -22.76 14.70
CA ALA A 110 13.69 -21.37 14.95
C ALA A 110 13.59 -20.96 16.43
N GLY A 111 13.59 -21.91 17.38
CA GLY A 111 13.43 -21.59 18.81
C GLY A 111 14.62 -20.82 19.42
N GLY A 112 15.80 -20.79 18.78
CA GLY A 112 16.92 -19.91 19.13
C GLY A 112 16.83 -18.55 18.47
N GLY A 113 15.88 -18.36 17.55
CA GLY A 113 15.63 -17.13 16.81
C GLY A 113 15.99 -17.22 15.34
N ILE A 114 16.19 -16.06 14.73
CA ILE A 114 16.52 -15.92 13.31
C ILE A 114 17.64 -14.91 13.12
N LEU A 115 18.50 -15.13 12.13
CA LEU A 115 19.52 -14.18 11.70
C LEU A 115 19.05 -13.50 10.41
N LEU A 116 19.11 -12.18 10.42
CA LEU A 116 18.78 -11.32 9.28
C LEU A 116 20.06 -10.73 8.71
N GLU A 117 20.11 -10.53 7.39
CA GLU A 117 21.12 -9.72 6.70
C GLU A 117 20.41 -8.77 5.72
N GLY A 118 20.49 -7.47 5.99
CA GLY A 118 19.74 -6.49 5.22
C GLY A 118 18.25 -6.78 5.22
N ALA A 119 17.68 -6.99 4.04
CA ALA A 119 16.26 -7.25 3.86
C ALA A 119 15.87 -8.74 3.93
N ARG A 120 16.79 -9.65 4.27
CA ARG A 120 16.59 -11.09 4.16
C ARG A 120 16.76 -11.84 5.48
N ILE A 121 16.01 -12.93 5.63
CA ILE A 121 16.25 -13.96 6.63
C ILE A 121 17.32 -14.89 6.06
N ILE A 122 18.47 -15.01 6.72
CA ILE A 122 19.60 -15.82 6.22
C ILE A 122 19.82 -17.12 7.01
N GLU A 123 19.27 -17.23 8.23
CA GLU A 123 19.42 -18.45 9.03
C GLU A 123 18.27 -18.60 10.03
N LEU A 124 17.76 -19.83 10.18
CA LEU A 124 16.87 -20.24 11.26
C LEU A 124 17.71 -20.93 12.35
N ILE A 125 17.63 -20.45 13.59
CA ILE A 125 18.51 -20.91 14.67
C ILE A 125 17.72 -21.82 15.62
N PRO A 126 18.07 -23.11 15.72
CA PRO A 126 17.41 -24.03 16.64
C PRO A 126 17.60 -23.62 18.10
N SER A 127 16.68 -24.03 18.97
CA SER A 127 16.77 -23.76 20.41
C SER A 127 18.10 -24.18 21.01
N GLY A 128 18.74 -23.32 21.78
CA GLY A 128 20.03 -23.55 22.43
C GLY A 128 21.25 -23.49 21.50
N LYS A 129 21.06 -23.11 20.21
CA LYS A 129 22.16 -22.89 19.27
C LYS A 129 22.50 -21.41 19.14
N GLN A 130 23.63 -21.12 18.52
CA GLN A 130 24.12 -19.81 18.13
C GLN A 130 24.07 -19.68 16.60
N PRO A 131 24.02 -18.46 16.03
CA PRO A 131 24.18 -18.27 14.59
C PRO A 131 25.48 -18.88 14.06
N SER A 132 25.45 -19.37 12.83
CA SER A 132 26.63 -19.96 12.16
C SER A 132 27.65 -18.92 11.69
N SER A 133 27.21 -17.64 11.56
CA SER A 133 28.07 -16.52 11.16
C SER A 133 28.05 -15.39 12.21
N GLU A 134 29.05 -14.49 12.13
CA GLU A 134 29.08 -13.28 12.96
C GLU A 134 27.89 -12.37 12.67
N TYR A 135 27.49 -11.58 13.64
CA TYR A 135 26.37 -10.63 13.57
C TYR A 135 26.76 -9.29 14.22
N ASP A 136 26.15 -8.21 13.75
CA ASP A 136 26.46 -6.83 14.18
C ASP A 136 25.67 -6.44 15.43
N SER A 137 24.47 -6.99 15.59
CA SER A 137 23.60 -6.66 16.73
C SER A 137 22.67 -7.81 17.12
N VAL A 138 22.16 -7.74 18.35
CA VAL A 138 21.21 -8.68 18.91
C VAL A 138 19.98 -7.94 19.38
N PHE A 139 18.80 -8.46 19.02
CA PHE A 139 17.55 -8.09 19.63
C PHE A 139 17.05 -9.26 20.49
N ASP A 140 16.89 -9.05 21.77
CA ASP A 140 16.30 -10.06 22.68
C ASP A 140 14.79 -10.14 22.48
N ALA A 141 14.33 -11.22 21.86
CA ALA A 141 12.93 -11.47 21.59
C ALA A 141 12.23 -12.36 22.64
N SER A 142 12.85 -12.56 23.82
CA SER A 142 12.34 -13.49 24.85
C SER A 142 10.94 -13.13 25.39
N CYS A 143 10.49 -11.89 25.20
CA CYS A 143 9.14 -11.43 25.53
C CYS A 143 8.21 -11.35 24.31
N HIS A 144 8.66 -11.76 23.12
CA HIS A 144 7.92 -11.57 21.88
C HIS A 144 7.54 -12.87 21.19
N VAL A 145 6.32 -12.90 20.67
CA VAL A 145 5.89 -13.87 19.67
C VAL A 145 6.18 -13.28 18.29
N ILE A 146 6.93 -14.01 17.45
CA ILE A 146 7.32 -13.56 16.11
C ILE A 146 6.46 -14.26 15.06
N LEU A 147 5.79 -13.45 14.24
CA LEU A 147 5.07 -13.89 13.04
C LEU A 147 5.75 -13.35 11.78
N PRO A 148 5.56 -13.99 10.60
CA PRO A 148 5.72 -13.28 9.34
C PRO A 148 4.87 -12.02 9.37
N GLY A 149 5.28 -10.95 8.71
CA GLY A 149 4.44 -9.78 8.55
C GLY A 149 3.09 -10.15 7.93
N LEU A 150 2.00 -9.63 8.50
CA LEU A 150 0.67 -9.91 8.01
C LEU A 150 0.44 -9.24 6.65
N ILE A 151 -0.42 -9.83 5.83
CA ILE A 151 -0.71 -9.40 4.46
C ILE A 151 -2.19 -9.13 4.31
N ASN A 152 -2.55 -7.87 4.09
CA ASN A 152 -3.91 -7.41 3.85
C ASN A 152 -4.22 -7.39 2.36
N LEU A 153 -5.24 -8.13 1.92
CA LEU A 153 -5.59 -8.31 0.51
C LEU A 153 -6.64 -7.34 -0.03
N HIS A 154 -7.33 -6.63 0.85
CA HIS A 154 -8.46 -5.79 0.45
C HIS A 154 -8.71 -4.67 1.45
N HIS A 155 -8.80 -3.45 0.96
CA HIS A 155 -9.13 -2.26 1.71
C HIS A 155 -9.67 -1.15 0.78
N HIS A 156 -10.30 -0.13 1.39
CA HIS A 156 -10.68 1.15 0.78
C HIS A 156 -10.26 2.27 1.73
N PHE A 157 -9.03 2.77 1.60
CA PHE A 157 -8.44 3.71 2.57
C PHE A 157 -9.29 4.97 2.79
N TYR A 158 -9.91 5.48 1.73
CA TYR A 158 -10.75 6.68 1.82
C TYR A 158 -11.97 6.49 2.73
N GLN A 159 -12.42 5.26 2.98
CA GLN A 159 -13.59 4.99 3.83
C GLN A 159 -13.33 5.26 5.31
N THR A 160 -12.06 5.44 5.74
CA THR A 160 -11.75 5.90 7.10
C THR A 160 -12.39 7.24 7.44
N LEU A 161 -12.69 8.07 6.43
CA LEU A 161 -13.38 9.35 6.57
C LEU A 161 -14.87 9.24 6.93
N THR A 162 -15.45 8.05 6.81
CA THR A 162 -16.89 7.81 7.01
C THR A 162 -17.19 6.66 7.96
N ARG A 163 -16.29 6.42 8.93
CA ARG A 163 -16.49 5.44 10.00
C ARG A 163 -17.76 5.73 10.79
N VAL A 164 -18.52 4.69 11.09
CA VAL A 164 -19.73 4.76 11.93
C VAL A 164 -20.64 5.93 11.48
N TYR A 165 -20.74 6.16 10.17
CA TYR A 165 -21.58 7.25 9.64
C TYR A 165 -23.05 6.96 9.91
N PRO A 166 -23.77 7.83 10.67
CA PRO A 166 -25.08 7.49 11.23
C PRO A 166 -26.12 7.07 10.20
N GLN A 167 -26.10 7.69 8.99
CA GLN A 167 -27.07 7.42 7.93
C GLN A 167 -26.78 6.09 7.19
N ALA A 168 -25.57 5.53 7.34
CA ALA A 168 -25.18 4.26 6.74
C ALA A 168 -25.34 3.06 7.70
N LEU A 169 -25.51 3.32 8.99
CA LEU A 169 -25.68 2.25 9.98
C LEU A 169 -26.91 1.38 9.70
N ASN A 170 -26.75 0.08 10.00
CA ASN A 170 -27.82 -0.93 9.87
C ASN A 170 -28.41 -1.06 8.46
N LYS A 171 -27.58 -0.85 7.44
CA LYS A 171 -27.95 -1.05 6.03
C LYS A 171 -27.18 -2.20 5.43
N GLU A 172 -27.83 -2.94 4.54
CA GLU A 172 -27.22 -3.90 3.65
C GLU A 172 -26.48 -3.20 2.50
N LEU A 173 -25.67 -3.90 1.72
CA LEU A 173 -24.71 -3.37 0.77
C LEU A 173 -25.27 -2.30 -0.18
N PHE A 174 -26.34 -2.56 -0.93
CA PHE A 174 -26.83 -1.62 -1.96
C PHE A 174 -27.41 -0.34 -1.35
N PRO A 175 -28.28 -0.37 -0.32
CA PRO A 175 -28.70 0.85 0.39
C PRO A 175 -27.55 1.59 1.08
N TRP A 176 -26.53 0.86 1.57
CA TRP A 176 -25.34 1.41 2.18
C TRP A 176 -24.50 2.18 1.15
N LEU A 177 -24.22 1.60 -0.02
CA LEU A 177 -23.49 2.24 -1.13
C LEU A 177 -24.21 3.53 -1.61
N LYS A 178 -25.53 3.47 -1.84
CA LYS A 178 -26.34 4.62 -2.23
C LYS A 178 -26.30 5.77 -1.22
N THR A 179 -26.11 5.45 0.06
CA THR A 179 -25.96 6.47 1.11
C THR A 179 -24.57 7.12 1.09
N LEU A 180 -23.51 6.34 0.82
CA LEU A 180 -22.13 6.79 0.96
C LEU A 180 -21.53 7.38 -0.32
N TYR A 181 -21.92 6.93 -1.50
CA TYR A 181 -21.39 7.46 -2.77
C TYR A 181 -21.50 9.00 -2.91
N PRO A 182 -22.63 9.65 -2.53
CA PRO A 182 -22.72 11.11 -2.58
C PRO A 182 -21.71 11.82 -1.67
N LEU A 183 -21.39 11.22 -0.50
CA LEU A 183 -20.34 11.74 0.39
C LEU A 183 -18.96 11.55 -0.22
N TRP A 184 -18.66 10.36 -0.71
CA TRP A 184 -17.36 10.05 -1.32
C TRP A 184 -17.08 10.86 -2.58
N ALA A 185 -18.12 11.34 -3.28
CA ALA A 185 -17.99 12.31 -4.37
C ALA A 185 -17.39 13.67 -3.93
N GLY A 186 -17.37 13.94 -2.64
CA GLY A 186 -16.77 15.14 -2.05
C GLY A 186 -15.33 14.97 -1.55
N ILE A 187 -14.69 13.81 -1.75
CA ILE A 187 -13.31 13.55 -1.30
C ILE A 187 -12.33 14.48 -2.04
N THR A 188 -11.48 15.14 -1.27
CA THR A 188 -10.40 16.00 -1.77
C THR A 188 -9.05 15.26 -1.74
N PRO A 189 -8.04 15.74 -2.49
CA PRO A 189 -6.69 15.17 -2.40
C PRO A 189 -6.12 15.14 -0.97
N GLU A 190 -6.35 16.18 -0.16
CA GLU A 190 -5.91 16.23 1.23
C GLU A 190 -6.67 15.23 2.11
N ALA A 191 -7.98 15.12 1.94
CA ALA A 191 -8.79 14.14 2.65
C ALA A 191 -8.33 12.69 2.32
N LEU A 192 -8.06 12.38 1.04
CA LEU A 192 -7.53 11.07 0.64
C LEU A 192 -6.14 10.82 1.25
N ARG A 193 -5.26 11.82 1.25
CA ARG A 193 -3.92 11.73 1.85
C ARG A 193 -4.01 11.36 3.34
N MET A 194 -4.85 12.07 4.09
CA MET A 194 -5.04 11.81 5.53
C MET A 194 -5.68 10.44 5.77
N ALA A 195 -6.66 10.06 4.97
CA ALA A 195 -7.31 8.74 5.03
C ALA A 195 -6.31 7.61 4.77
N THR A 196 -5.50 7.73 3.73
CA THR A 196 -4.46 6.76 3.39
C THR A 196 -3.45 6.61 4.53
N ARG A 197 -2.93 7.73 5.02
CA ARG A 197 -1.94 7.74 6.12
C ARG A 197 -2.49 7.08 7.38
N LEU A 198 -3.75 7.36 7.75
CA LEU A 198 -4.38 6.76 8.91
C LEU A 198 -4.58 5.26 8.72
N ALA A 199 -5.14 4.82 7.59
CA ALA A 199 -5.36 3.39 7.32
C ALA A 199 -4.04 2.60 7.34
N LEU A 200 -3.00 3.13 6.70
CA LEU A 200 -1.66 2.51 6.71
C LEU A 200 -1.05 2.47 8.11
N ALA A 201 -1.26 3.51 8.93
CA ALA A 201 -0.79 3.52 10.31
C ALA A 201 -1.47 2.44 11.15
N GLU A 202 -2.79 2.27 11.03
CA GLU A 202 -3.52 1.21 11.74
C GLU A 202 -3.08 -0.18 11.27
N LEU A 203 -2.92 -0.39 9.96
CA LEU A 203 -2.40 -1.64 9.41
C LEU A 203 -1.01 -1.97 9.96
N LEU A 204 -0.06 -1.02 9.94
CA LEU A 204 1.29 -1.21 10.50
C LEU A 204 1.24 -1.58 11.97
N LEU A 205 0.44 -0.86 12.77
CA LEU A 205 0.28 -1.14 14.20
C LEU A 205 -0.37 -2.50 14.45
N SER A 206 -1.17 -3.01 13.52
CA SER A 206 -1.78 -4.35 13.61
C SER A 206 -0.83 -5.50 13.25
N GLY A 207 0.41 -5.21 12.82
CA GLY A 207 1.38 -6.21 12.37
C GLY A 207 1.38 -6.45 10.85
N CYS A 208 0.69 -5.62 10.07
CA CYS A 208 0.63 -5.74 8.62
C CYS A 208 1.86 -5.08 7.96
N THR A 209 2.57 -5.83 7.12
CA THR A 209 3.75 -5.35 6.38
C THR A 209 3.48 -5.14 4.90
N THR A 210 2.43 -5.79 4.38
CA THR A 210 2.02 -5.71 2.98
C THR A 210 0.51 -5.50 2.91
N ALA A 211 0.07 -4.48 2.18
CA ALA A 211 -1.34 -4.18 2.03
C ALA A 211 -1.75 -3.97 0.58
N SER A 212 -3.01 -4.28 0.30
CA SER A 212 -3.70 -3.92 -0.93
C SER A 212 -4.81 -2.92 -0.62
N ASP A 213 -4.97 -1.91 -1.46
CA ASP A 213 -6.10 -0.96 -1.42
C ASP A 213 -6.77 -0.89 -2.77
N GLN A 214 -8.08 -0.97 -2.82
CA GLN A 214 -8.87 -0.77 -4.02
C GLN A 214 -9.50 0.62 -4.00
N HIS A 215 -8.83 1.59 -4.62
CA HIS A 215 -9.36 2.93 -4.78
C HIS A 215 -10.14 3.04 -6.09
N TYR A 216 -11.46 3.21 -6.02
CA TYR A 216 -12.33 3.21 -7.20
C TYR A 216 -13.21 4.48 -7.33
N VAL A 217 -13.08 5.44 -6.41
CA VAL A 217 -13.84 6.69 -6.40
C VAL A 217 -12.96 7.83 -6.89
N PHE A 218 -13.24 8.37 -8.07
CA PHE A 218 -12.46 9.44 -8.71
C PHE A 218 -13.32 10.66 -8.98
N PRO A 219 -13.67 11.46 -7.95
CA PRO A 219 -14.36 12.72 -8.17
C PRO A 219 -13.46 13.74 -8.88
N THR A 220 -14.06 14.75 -9.51
CA THR A 220 -13.33 15.81 -10.20
C THR A 220 -12.22 16.40 -9.34
N GLY A 221 -10.98 16.41 -9.85
CA GLY A 221 -9.79 16.94 -9.17
C GLY A 221 -9.05 15.92 -8.31
N LEU A 222 -9.43 14.63 -8.37
CA LEU A 222 -8.74 13.53 -7.69
C LEU A 222 -8.10 12.53 -8.68
N ASP A 223 -7.66 13.02 -9.84
CA ASP A 223 -7.07 12.16 -10.88
C ASP A 223 -5.77 11.47 -10.45
N ASN A 224 -5.06 12.05 -9.47
CA ASN A 224 -3.81 11.53 -8.93
C ASN A 224 -3.98 10.71 -7.64
N ALA A 225 -5.14 10.11 -7.41
CA ALA A 225 -5.44 9.38 -6.18
C ALA A 225 -4.39 8.29 -5.84
N ILE A 226 -4.04 7.46 -6.81
CA ILE A 226 -3.06 6.37 -6.60
C ILE A 226 -1.65 6.92 -6.36
N ASP A 227 -1.27 8.03 -7.02
CA ASP A 227 0.03 8.68 -6.78
C ASP A 227 0.16 9.16 -5.31
N LEU A 228 -0.91 9.74 -4.74
CA LEU A 228 -0.97 10.12 -3.33
C LEU A 228 -0.81 8.91 -2.40
N GLN A 229 -1.45 7.80 -2.73
CA GLN A 229 -1.34 6.57 -1.94
C GLN A 229 0.07 5.96 -2.03
N VAL A 230 0.72 5.98 -3.20
CA VAL A 230 2.12 5.58 -3.36
C VAL A 230 3.04 6.42 -2.49
N GLU A 231 2.87 7.74 -2.50
CA GLU A 231 3.67 8.67 -1.70
C GLU A 231 3.55 8.37 -0.19
N GLU A 232 2.32 8.20 0.32
CA GLU A 232 2.11 7.91 1.74
C GLU A 232 2.65 6.52 2.14
N ALA A 233 2.51 5.52 1.28
CA ALA A 233 3.08 4.19 1.52
C ALA A 233 4.61 4.21 1.57
N GLN A 234 5.26 4.95 0.68
CA GLN A 234 6.72 5.14 0.68
C GLN A 234 7.20 5.88 1.92
N ASN A 235 6.47 6.92 2.36
CA ASN A 235 6.79 7.68 3.57
C ASN A 235 6.72 6.81 4.84
N LEU A 236 5.77 5.91 4.92
CA LEU A 236 5.59 5.00 6.06
C LEU A 236 6.40 3.71 5.95
N GLY A 237 6.91 3.38 4.78
CA GLY A 237 7.76 2.20 4.56
C GLY A 237 7.00 0.87 4.55
N ILE A 238 5.72 0.85 4.19
CA ILE A 238 4.91 -0.36 4.01
C ILE A 238 4.94 -0.84 2.55
N ARG A 239 4.85 -2.16 2.32
CA ARG A 239 4.68 -2.71 0.97
C ARG A 239 3.23 -2.54 0.51
N MET A 240 3.05 -2.19 -0.77
CA MET A 240 1.72 -2.01 -1.34
C MET A 240 1.53 -2.75 -2.66
N VAL A 241 0.34 -3.33 -2.81
CA VAL A 241 -0.29 -3.65 -4.09
C VAL A 241 -1.45 -2.68 -4.25
N LEU A 242 -1.21 -1.55 -4.90
CA LEU A 242 -2.22 -0.52 -5.10
C LEU A 242 -3.08 -0.86 -6.31
N CYS A 243 -4.36 -1.06 -6.05
CA CYS A 243 -5.33 -1.42 -7.06
C CYS A 243 -5.96 -0.16 -7.66
N ARG A 244 -5.63 0.11 -8.92
CA ARG A 244 -6.33 1.15 -9.69
C ARG A 244 -7.74 0.65 -9.96
N GLY A 245 -8.64 0.99 -9.03
CA GLY A 245 -10.07 0.73 -9.12
C GLY A 245 -10.74 1.64 -10.15
N SER A 246 -11.95 1.30 -10.57
CA SER A 246 -12.69 2.11 -11.53
C SER A 246 -14.18 1.82 -11.50
N MET A 247 -14.98 2.81 -11.90
CA MET A 247 -16.39 2.70 -12.20
C MET A 247 -16.68 3.53 -13.46
N ASP A 248 -17.42 2.97 -14.42
CA ASP A 248 -17.86 3.65 -15.64
C ASP A 248 -19.36 3.51 -15.90
N ARG A 249 -20.08 2.87 -14.96
CA ARG A 249 -21.53 2.65 -15.03
C ARG A 249 -22.22 3.36 -13.89
N SER A 250 -22.85 4.50 -14.19
CA SER A 250 -23.56 5.31 -13.22
C SER A 250 -25.05 4.93 -13.08
N GLU A 251 -25.77 5.57 -12.16
CA GLU A 251 -27.22 5.34 -11.96
C GLU A 251 -28.03 5.50 -13.24
N LYS A 252 -27.70 6.49 -14.10
CA LYS A 252 -28.41 6.68 -15.39
C LYS A 252 -28.19 5.53 -16.38
N ASP A 253 -27.10 4.78 -16.20
CA ASP A 253 -26.73 3.63 -17.04
C ASP A 253 -27.09 2.30 -16.36
N GLY A 254 -27.88 2.36 -15.28
CA GLY A 254 -28.33 1.19 -14.51
C GLY A 254 -27.31 0.65 -13.51
N GLY A 255 -26.28 1.43 -13.15
CA GLY A 255 -25.38 1.16 -12.03
C GLY A 255 -25.85 1.79 -10.71
N LEU A 256 -24.98 1.83 -9.71
CA LEU A 256 -25.29 2.42 -8.40
C LEU A 256 -24.61 3.77 -8.13
N PRO A 257 -23.39 4.07 -8.66
CA PRO A 257 -22.70 5.32 -8.34
C PRO A 257 -23.29 6.53 -9.08
N PRO A 258 -23.21 7.74 -8.50
CA PRO A 258 -23.58 8.98 -9.21
C PRO A 258 -22.61 9.29 -10.35
N ASP A 259 -23.04 10.06 -11.35
CA ASP A 259 -22.23 10.46 -12.50
C ASP A 259 -20.91 11.16 -12.12
N SER A 260 -20.86 11.80 -10.96
CA SER A 260 -19.70 12.59 -10.51
C SER A 260 -18.48 11.77 -10.07
N VAL A 261 -18.61 10.46 -9.96
CA VAL A 261 -17.52 9.54 -9.53
C VAL A 261 -17.18 8.46 -10.55
N VAL A 262 -17.84 8.45 -11.71
CA VAL A 262 -17.53 7.54 -12.81
C VAL A 262 -16.61 8.21 -13.83
N GLN A 263 -15.83 7.40 -14.52
CA GLN A 263 -14.87 7.84 -15.53
C GLN A 263 -15.19 7.16 -16.86
N THR A 264 -14.67 7.69 -17.96
CA THR A 264 -14.74 7.03 -19.26
C THR A 264 -13.75 5.86 -19.34
N CYS A 265 -14.03 4.89 -20.21
CA CYS A 265 -13.13 3.76 -20.44
C CYS A 265 -11.72 4.22 -20.83
N ASP A 266 -11.61 5.23 -21.70
CA ASP A 266 -10.31 5.76 -22.17
C ASP A 266 -9.52 6.39 -21.02
N GLU A 267 -10.15 7.17 -20.13
CA GLU A 267 -9.51 7.75 -18.95
C GLU A 267 -9.00 6.64 -18.00
N ILE A 268 -9.84 5.63 -17.75
CA ILE A 268 -9.49 4.49 -16.89
C ILE A 268 -8.26 3.75 -17.42
N LEU A 269 -8.25 3.42 -18.71
CA LEU A 269 -7.16 2.65 -19.32
C LEU A 269 -5.88 3.47 -19.45
N ALA A 270 -5.98 4.74 -19.83
CA ALA A 270 -4.82 5.63 -19.94
C ALA A 270 -4.12 5.83 -18.60
N ASP A 271 -4.88 6.08 -17.53
CA ASP A 271 -4.33 6.23 -16.18
C ASP A 271 -3.78 4.89 -15.64
N SER A 272 -4.46 3.77 -15.92
CA SER A 272 -3.97 2.44 -15.56
C SER A 272 -2.61 2.13 -16.19
N GLU A 273 -2.44 2.40 -17.50
CA GLU A 273 -1.17 2.19 -18.19
C GLU A 273 -0.07 3.12 -17.66
N ARG A 274 -0.38 4.39 -17.40
CA ARG A 274 0.53 5.36 -16.76
C ARG A 274 1.04 4.88 -15.41
N LEU A 275 0.15 4.44 -14.52
CA LEU A 275 0.49 3.97 -13.18
C LEU A 275 1.34 2.70 -13.22
N ILE A 276 1.03 1.76 -14.11
CA ILE A 276 1.84 0.56 -14.32
C ILE A 276 3.25 0.95 -14.75
N GLN A 277 3.39 1.80 -15.76
CA GLN A 277 4.70 2.23 -16.26
C GLN A 277 5.53 2.99 -15.22
N GLN A 278 4.87 3.74 -14.34
CA GLN A 278 5.54 4.59 -13.36
C GLN A 278 5.94 3.85 -12.08
N TYR A 279 5.11 2.92 -11.59
CA TYR A 279 5.25 2.38 -10.24
C TYR A 279 5.33 0.86 -10.15
N HIS A 280 4.88 0.13 -11.18
CA HIS A 280 4.82 -1.33 -11.06
C HIS A 280 6.22 -1.95 -11.10
N ASN A 281 6.56 -2.72 -10.08
CA ASN A 281 7.84 -3.43 -9.99
C ASN A 281 7.60 -4.92 -9.71
N LEU A 282 8.17 -5.78 -10.54
CA LEU A 282 8.09 -7.26 -10.44
C LEU A 282 9.31 -7.88 -9.75
N GLU A 283 10.31 -7.08 -9.39
CA GLU A 283 11.51 -7.59 -8.74
C GLU A 283 11.19 -8.16 -7.37
N GLU A 284 11.95 -9.15 -6.95
CA GLU A 284 11.88 -9.71 -5.62
C GLU A 284 12.19 -8.62 -4.57
N GLY A 285 11.39 -8.56 -3.50
CA GLY A 285 11.48 -7.48 -2.51
C GLY A 285 10.82 -6.16 -2.93
N ALA A 286 10.18 -6.09 -4.11
CA ALA A 286 9.49 -4.86 -4.57
C ALA A 286 8.55 -4.29 -3.51
N MET A 287 8.66 -2.97 -3.26
CA MET A 287 7.85 -2.26 -2.27
C MET A 287 6.51 -1.78 -2.84
N THR A 288 6.40 -1.59 -4.15
CA THR A 288 5.18 -1.11 -4.80
C THR A 288 4.86 -1.93 -6.02
N GLN A 289 3.65 -2.43 -6.09
CA GLN A 289 3.07 -3.05 -7.28
C GLN A 289 1.72 -2.40 -7.58
N ILE A 290 1.33 -2.40 -8.85
CA ILE A 290 0.02 -1.93 -9.31
C ILE A 290 -0.79 -3.15 -9.74
N ALA A 291 -2.08 -3.17 -9.39
CA ALA A 291 -3.07 -4.09 -9.94
C ALA A 291 -4.21 -3.27 -10.58
N LEU A 292 -4.96 -3.87 -11.50
CA LEU A 292 -6.16 -3.26 -12.06
C LEU A 292 -7.40 -3.80 -11.37
N ALA A 293 -8.29 -2.91 -10.96
CA ALA A 293 -9.39 -3.31 -10.08
C ALA A 293 -10.73 -2.60 -10.37
N PRO A 294 -11.32 -2.78 -11.56
CA PRO A 294 -12.73 -2.45 -11.76
C PRO A 294 -13.59 -2.91 -10.58
N CYS A 295 -14.46 -2.03 -10.07
CA CYS A 295 -15.04 -2.18 -8.73
C CYS A 295 -15.88 -3.47 -8.59
N SER A 296 -16.86 -3.66 -9.45
CA SER A 296 -17.80 -4.80 -9.36
C SER A 296 -18.62 -4.96 -10.65
N PRO A 297 -19.25 -6.10 -10.92
CA PRO A 297 -20.10 -6.30 -12.12
C PRO A 297 -21.25 -5.29 -12.24
N PHE A 298 -21.75 -4.73 -11.15
CA PHE A 298 -22.87 -3.79 -11.15
C PHE A 298 -22.46 -2.30 -11.27
N SER A 299 -21.17 -1.98 -11.27
CA SER A 299 -20.67 -0.61 -11.37
C SER A 299 -19.71 -0.38 -12.53
N VAL A 300 -19.44 -1.42 -13.32
CA VAL A 300 -18.47 -1.40 -14.42
C VAL A 300 -19.06 -2.04 -15.68
N SER A 301 -18.76 -1.46 -16.85
CA SER A 301 -19.16 -2.02 -18.14
C SER A 301 -18.32 -3.24 -18.52
N GLU A 302 -18.91 -4.10 -19.37
CA GLU A 302 -18.19 -5.24 -19.96
C GLU A 302 -16.92 -4.78 -20.71
N THR A 303 -16.96 -3.62 -21.36
CA THR A 303 -15.82 -3.05 -22.09
C THR A 303 -14.64 -2.79 -21.16
N VAL A 304 -14.84 -2.11 -20.03
CA VAL A 304 -13.77 -1.84 -19.06
C VAL A 304 -13.24 -3.15 -18.47
N MET A 305 -14.09 -4.13 -18.17
CA MET A 305 -13.66 -5.43 -17.67
C MET A 305 -12.73 -6.12 -18.69
N ARG A 306 -13.15 -6.24 -19.96
CA ARG A 306 -12.35 -6.90 -21.00
C ARG A 306 -11.04 -6.18 -21.29
N GLU A 307 -11.07 -4.87 -21.45
CA GLU A 307 -9.87 -4.09 -21.77
C GLU A 307 -8.89 -4.05 -20.57
N SER A 308 -9.38 -4.01 -19.33
CA SER A 308 -8.53 -4.15 -18.13
C SER A 308 -7.86 -5.53 -18.08
N ALA A 309 -8.56 -6.62 -18.43
CA ALA A 309 -7.96 -7.96 -18.52
C ALA A 309 -6.83 -8.02 -19.54
N LYS A 310 -7.04 -7.46 -20.75
CA LYS A 310 -6.01 -7.39 -21.79
C LYS A 310 -4.81 -6.55 -21.37
N LEU A 311 -5.05 -5.40 -20.74
CA LEU A 311 -3.99 -4.51 -20.26
C LEU A 311 -3.16 -5.19 -19.16
N ALA A 312 -3.83 -5.90 -18.24
CA ALA A 312 -3.18 -6.66 -17.17
C ALA A 312 -2.33 -7.81 -17.71
N GLU A 313 -2.84 -8.56 -18.71
CA GLU A 313 -2.10 -9.62 -19.36
C GLU A 313 -0.84 -9.08 -20.05
N LYS A 314 -0.97 -8.00 -20.85
CA LYS A 314 0.12 -7.31 -21.56
C LYS A 314 1.25 -6.89 -20.64
N ASN A 315 0.93 -6.39 -19.45
CA ASN A 315 1.90 -5.81 -18.51
C ASN A 315 2.26 -6.74 -17.34
N ASN A 316 1.73 -7.96 -17.30
CA ASN A 316 1.93 -8.93 -16.23
C ASN A 316 1.56 -8.41 -14.84
N VAL A 317 0.47 -7.64 -14.73
CA VAL A 317 -0.10 -7.16 -13.47
C VAL A 317 -1.28 -8.02 -13.01
N LEU A 318 -1.61 -7.95 -11.72
CA LEU A 318 -2.73 -8.67 -11.14
C LEU A 318 -4.05 -7.94 -11.39
N LEU A 319 -5.16 -8.68 -11.24
CA LEU A 319 -6.53 -8.22 -11.35
C LEU A 319 -7.27 -8.42 -10.02
N HIS A 320 -8.08 -7.44 -9.64
CA HIS A 320 -8.88 -7.49 -8.42
C HIS A 320 -10.29 -6.92 -8.62
N THR A 321 -11.30 -7.53 -8.02
CA THR A 321 -12.68 -7.00 -8.01
C THR A 321 -13.48 -7.62 -6.86
N HIS A 322 -14.59 -6.96 -6.47
CA HIS A 322 -15.59 -7.58 -5.61
C HIS A 322 -16.38 -8.61 -6.43
N LEU A 323 -16.64 -9.77 -5.84
CA LEU A 323 -17.46 -10.80 -6.48
C LEU A 323 -18.14 -11.72 -5.48
N ALA A 324 -19.38 -12.06 -5.79
CA ALA A 324 -20.21 -12.99 -5.03
C ALA A 324 -20.33 -12.59 -3.55
N GLU A 325 -20.45 -11.29 -3.29
CA GLU A 325 -20.56 -10.74 -1.94
C GLU A 325 -21.97 -10.92 -1.39
N THR A 326 -23.02 -10.59 -2.18
CA THR A 326 -24.42 -10.63 -1.74
C THR A 326 -25.31 -11.32 -2.76
N GLU A 327 -26.49 -11.76 -2.33
CA GLU A 327 -27.52 -12.29 -3.23
C GLU A 327 -28.08 -11.20 -4.17
N ASP A 328 -28.05 -9.93 -3.78
CA ASP A 328 -28.42 -8.81 -4.65
C ASP A 328 -27.54 -8.74 -5.89
N GLU A 329 -26.22 -9.04 -5.75
CA GLU A 329 -25.30 -9.11 -6.88
C GLU A 329 -25.64 -10.27 -7.82
N ASN A 330 -25.98 -11.46 -7.27
CA ASN A 330 -26.44 -12.60 -8.06
C ASN A 330 -27.69 -12.23 -8.86
N SER A 331 -28.68 -11.62 -8.21
CA SER A 331 -29.93 -11.18 -8.84
C SER A 331 -29.66 -10.17 -9.94
N PHE A 332 -28.84 -9.16 -9.65
CA PHE A 332 -28.44 -8.15 -10.63
C PHE A 332 -27.77 -8.76 -11.86
N CYS A 333 -26.82 -9.66 -11.69
CA CYS A 333 -26.12 -10.31 -12.81
C CYS A 333 -27.05 -11.18 -13.63
N LEU A 334 -27.93 -11.95 -13.00
CA LEU A 334 -28.92 -12.76 -13.70
C LEU A 334 -29.91 -11.91 -14.51
N GLU A 335 -30.39 -10.80 -13.96
CA GLU A 335 -31.37 -9.93 -14.61
C GLU A 335 -30.77 -9.06 -15.72
N THR A 336 -29.56 -8.53 -15.52
CA THR A 336 -28.95 -7.54 -16.43
C THR A 336 -27.93 -8.13 -17.39
N ILE A 337 -27.24 -9.20 -17.00
CA ILE A 337 -26.16 -9.85 -17.78
C ILE A 337 -26.62 -11.21 -18.31
N GLY A 338 -27.54 -11.89 -17.62
CA GLY A 338 -28.09 -13.18 -18.00
C GLY A 338 -27.29 -14.39 -17.51
N CYS A 339 -26.31 -14.21 -16.63
CA CYS A 339 -25.52 -15.28 -16.03
C CYS A 339 -25.10 -14.93 -14.60
N ARG A 340 -24.60 -15.93 -13.86
CA ARG A 340 -24.07 -15.72 -12.52
C ARG A 340 -22.75 -14.89 -12.54
N PRO A 341 -22.39 -14.22 -11.43
CA PRO A 341 -21.19 -13.37 -11.38
C PRO A 341 -19.90 -14.07 -11.83
N LEU A 342 -19.64 -15.31 -11.42
CA LEU A 342 -18.43 -16.04 -11.82
C LEU A 342 -18.41 -16.41 -13.31
N ASP A 343 -19.56 -16.80 -13.88
CA ASP A 343 -19.68 -17.09 -15.31
C ASP A 343 -19.44 -15.81 -16.15
N TYR A 344 -19.89 -14.66 -15.65
CA TYR A 344 -19.57 -13.36 -16.25
C TYR A 344 -18.07 -13.09 -16.23
N LEU A 345 -17.39 -13.31 -15.08
CA LEU A 345 -15.93 -13.14 -15.01
C LEU A 345 -15.20 -14.06 -16.01
N GLU A 346 -15.65 -15.30 -16.17
CA GLU A 346 -15.08 -16.21 -17.17
C GLU A 346 -15.23 -15.65 -18.60
N GLN A 347 -16.42 -15.12 -18.93
CA GLN A 347 -16.70 -14.52 -20.25
C GLN A 347 -15.84 -13.28 -20.56
N VAL A 348 -15.50 -12.47 -19.56
CA VAL A 348 -14.68 -11.25 -19.73
C VAL A 348 -13.18 -11.49 -19.55
N GLY A 349 -12.75 -12.76 -19.35
CA GLY A 349 -11.32 -13.14 -19.29
C GLY A 349 -10.67 -12.94 -17.91
N TRP A 350 -11.45 -12.84 -16.85
CA TRP A 350 -10.96 -12.60 -15.49
C TRP A 350 -10.76 -13.88 -14.67
N LEU A 351 -11.33 -15.01 -15.07
CA LEU A 351 -11.16 -16.27 -14.36
C LEU A 351 -9.80 -16.90 -14.70
N ASN A 352 -8.76 -16.48 -14.00
CA ASN A 352 -7.38 -16.90 -14.23
C ASN A 352 -6.51 -16.76 -12.96
N ASN A 353 -5.28 -17.22 -13.05
CA ASN A 353 -4.35 -17.28 -11.91
C ASN A 353 -3.73 -15.92 -11.51
N LYS A 354 -4.04 -14.82 -12.19
CA LYS A 354 -3.62 -13.45 -11.83
C LYS A 354 -4.73 -12.66 -11.17
N THR A 355 -5.90 -13.26 -10.99
CA THR A 355 -7.08 -12.63 -10.40
C THR A 355 -7.25 -13.05 -8.94
N TRP A 356 -7.61 -12.10 -8.10
CA TRP A 356 -8.19 -12.39 -6.79
C TRP A 356 -9.47 -11.58 -6.57
N LEU A 357 -10.38 -12.16 -5.80
CA LEU A 357 -11.73 -11.66 -5.58
C LEU A 357 -11.92 -11.31 -4.11
N ALA A 358 -12.53 -10.16 -3.83
CA ALA A 358 -12.97 -9.82 -2.48
C ALA A 358 -14.29 -10.55 -2.17
N HIS A 359 -14.45 -10.92 -0.90
CA HIS A 359 -15.60 -11.59 -0.28
C HIS A 359 -15.79 -13.05 -0.68
N GLY A 360 -16.23 -13.35 -1.89
CA GLY A 360 -16.36 -14.72 -2.39
C GLY A 360 -17.32 -15.61 -1.59
N ILE A 361 -18.47 -15.07 -1.17
CA ILE A 361 -19.41 -15.72 -0.23
C ILE A 361 -20.34 -16.70 -0.94
N HIS A 362 -21.01 -16.24 -2.01
CA HIS A 362 -22.14 -16.91 -2.64
C HIS A 362 -21.74 -17.79 -3.85
N PHE A 363 -20.65 -18.55 -3.72
CA PHE A 363 -20.25 -19.53 -4.74
C PHE A 363 -20.91 -20.88 -4.54
N THR A 364 -21.33 -21.52 -5.66
CA THR A 364 -21.74 -22.92 -5.68
C THR A 364 -20.54 -23.86 -5.60
N ASP A 365 -20.79 -25.18 -5.42
CA ASP A 365 -19.73 -26.18 -5.42
C ASP A 365 -19.00 -26.22 -6.78
N GLU A 366 -19.74 -26.10 -7.87
CA GLU A 366 -19.20 -26.06 -9.24
C GLU A 366 -18.34 -24.82 -9.46
N GLU A 367 -18.77 -23.65 -8.96
CA GLU A 367 -18.01 -22.40 -9.05
C GLU A 367 -16.72 -22.48 -8.24
N ILE A 368 -16.71 -23.11 -7.07
CA ILE A 368 -15.50 -23.38 -6.28
C ILE A 368 -14.51 -24.25 -7.08
N GLN A 369 -14.98 -25.27 -7.81
CA GLN A 369 -14.10 -26.08 -8.67
C GLN A 369 -13.54 -25.27 -9.85
N LYS A 370 -14.31 -24.36 -10.44
CA LYS A 370 -13.83 -23.43 -11.48
C LYS A 370 -12.72 -22.51 -10.94
N LEU A 371 -12.93 -21.90 -9.77
CA LEU A 371 -11.92 -21.06 -9.09
C LEU A 371 -10.62 -21.84 -8.84
N ALA A 372 -10.72 -23.07 -8.36
CA ALA A 372 -9.57 -23.95 -8.12
C ALA A 372 -8.80 -24.26 -9.41
N ALA A 373 -9.53 -24.65 -10.46
CA ALA A 373 -8.93 -24.95 -11.77
C ALA A 373 -8.22 -23.73 -12.37
N ALA A 374 -8.81 -22.54 -12.23
CA ALA A 374 -8.25 -21.28 -12.69
C ALA A 374 -7.13 -20.74 -11.76
N LYS A 375 -7.00 -21.26 -10.54
CA LYS A 375 -6.11 -20.77 -9.48
C LYS A 375 -6.39 -19.30 -9.12
N THR A 376 -7.63 -18.87 -9.20
CA THR A 376 -8.10 -17.54 -8.78
C THR A 376 -8.12 -17.48 -7.27
N GLY A 377 -7.55 -16.42 -6.67
CA GLY A 377 -7.46 -16.24 -5.22
C GLY A 377 -8.68 -15.57 -4.61
N ILE A 378 -8.86 -15.71 -3.29
CA ILE A 378 -9.95 -15.08 -2.52
C ILE A 378 -9.39 -14.27 -1.37
N SER A 379 -9.92 -13.06 -1.17
CA SER A 379 -9.77 -12.24 0.03
C SER A 379 -11.00 -12.38 0.92
N HIS A 380 -10.89 -13.11 2.01
CA HIS A 380 -11.96 -13.22 3.00
C HIS A 380 -11.97 -11.98 3.91
N CYS A 381 -13.12 -11.29 4.02
CA CYS A 381 -13.31 -10.06 4.77
C CYS A 381 -14.36 -10.28 5.89
N PRO A 382 -14.03 -11.03 6.96
CA PRO A 382 -15.03 -11.52 7.91
C PRO A 382 -15.84 -10.44 8.60
N SER A 383 -15.21 -9.36 9.08
CA SER A 383 -15.92 -8.29 9.79
C SER A 383 -16.90 -7.54 8.90
N SER A 384 -16.47 -7.13 7.71
CA SER A 384 -17.33 -6.44 6.74
C SER A 384 -18.52 -7.33 6.33
N ASN A 385 -18.26 -8.61 6.02
CA ASN A 385 -19.31 -9.57 5.68
C ASN A 385 -20.37 -9.70 6.77
N MET A 386 -19.97 -9.65 8.05
CA MET A 386 -20.89 -9.68 9.19
C MET A 386 -21.65 -8.38 9.38
N VAL A 387 -20.97 -7.22 9.26
CA VAL A 387 -21.58 -5.90 9.44
C VAL A 387 -22.63 -5.61 8.37
N LEU A 388 -22.34 -5.96 7.11
CA LEU A 388 -23.27 -5.79 5.98
C LEU A 388 -24.26 -6.96 5.83
N SER A 389 -24.21 -7.96 6.71
CA SER A 389 -25.04 -9.17 6.64
C SER A 389 -24.90 -9.94 5.32
N SER A 390 -23.74 -9.83 4.66
CA SER A 390 -23.49 -10.44 3.35
C SER A 390 -23.46 -11.97 3.40
N GLY A 391 -23.04 -12.55 4.53
CA GLY A 391 -22.98 -14.00 4.73
C GLY A 391 -21.62 -14.50 5.20
N VAL A 392 -21.36 -15.80 5.07
CA VAL A 392 -20.12 -16.44 5.51
C VAL A 392 -19.39 -17.06 4.34
N CYS A 393 -18.19 -16.57 4.03
CA CYS A 393 -17.32 -17.15 3.00
C CYS A 393 -16.96 -18.60 3.34
N ARG A 394 -17.03 -19.49 2.35
CA ARG A 394 -16.78 -20.93 2.46
C ARG A 394 -15.27 -21.26 2.43
N VAL A 395 -14.48 -20.63 3.33
CA VAL A 395 -13.00 -20.69 3.34
C VAL A 395 -12.49 -22.14 3.31
N MET A 396 -13.04 -23.01 4.16
CA MET A 396 -12.57 -24.39 4.25
C MET A 396 -12.87 -25.21 2.99
N ASP A 397 -13.99 -24.95 2.30
CA ASP A 397 -14.33 -25.62 1.04
C ASP A 397 -13.44 -25.12 -0.10
N LEU A 398 -13.18 -23.80 -0.16
CA LEU A 398 -12.27 -23.18 -1.11
C LEU A 398 -10.85 -23.77 -0.99
N GLU A 399 -10.30 -23.81 0.23
CA GLU A 399 -8.96 -24.38 0.47
C GLU A 399 -8.90 -25.88 0.13
N LYS A 400 -9.93 -26.64 0.51
CA LYS A 400 -10.01 -28.07 0.18
C LYS A 400 -10.02 -28.31 -1.33
N ALA A 401 -10.60 -27.41 -2.11
CA ALA A 401 -10.56 -27.45 -3.57
C ALA A 401 -9.21 -26.98 -4.15
N GLY A 402 -8.34 -26.34 -3.37
CA GLY A 402 -7.04 -25.82 -3.80
C GLY A 402 -7.02 -24.33 -4.16
N VAL A 403 -8.07 -23.58 -3.79
CA VAL A 403 -8.12 -22.12 -3.94
C VAL A 403 -7.25 -21.47 -2.85
N SER A 404 -6.38 -20.55 -3.22
CA SER A 404 -5.65 -19.73 -2.25
C SER A 404 -6.59 -18.73 -1.59
N VAL A 405 -6.61 -18.72 -0.25
CA VAL A 405 -7.40 -17.78 0.55
C VAL A 405 -6.49 -16.97 1.45
N GLY A 406 -6.71 -15.65 1.49
CA GLY A 406 -6.09 -14.74 2.45
C GLY A 406 -7.14 -13.82 3.07
N LEU A 407 -6.70 -12.88 3.93
CA LEU A 407 -7.60 -11.97 4.64
C LEU A 407 -7.54 -10.55 4.08
N GLY A 408 -8.64 -9.84 4.18
CA GLY A 408 -8.75 -8.41 3.96
C GLY A 408 -9.58 -7.75 5.06
N VAL A 409 -9.16 -6.56 5.48
CA VAL A 409 -9.95 -5.80 6.47
C VAL A 409 -11.17 -5.14 5.84
N ASP A 410 -11.15 -4.93 4.51
CA ASP A 410 -12.12 -4.14 3.76
C ASP A 410 -12.13 -2.64 4.14
N GLY A 411 -13.07 -1.86 3.64
CA GLY A 411 -13.18 -0.44 3.92
C GLY A 411 -13.67 -0.15 5.34
N SER A 412 -13.14 0.94 5.91
CA SER A 412 -13.46 1.36 7.27
C SER A 412 -14.84 2.04 7.43
N ALA A 413 -15.75 1.82 6.50
CA ALA A 413 -17.17 2.17 6.63
C ALA A 413 -18.06 0.91 6.71
N SER A 414 -17.47 -0.29 6.54
CA SER A 414 -18.12 -1.59 6.73
C SER A 414 -17.37 -2.47 7.75
N ASN A 415 -16.09 -2.19 7.97
CA ASN A 415 -15.30 -2.73 9.08
C ASN A 415 -14.59 -1.57 9.79
N ASP A 416 -15.22 -0.80 10.56
CA ASP A 416 -14.79 0.48 11.13
C ASP A 416 -13.40 0.46 11.85
N SER A 417 -12.58 -0.54 11.57
CA SER A 417 -11.22 -0.76 12.04
C SER A 417 -10.34 -1.30 10.91
N SER A 418 -9.14 -0.74 10.71
CA SER A 418 -8.14 -1.26 9.75
C SER A 418 -7.16 -2.21 10.45
N ASN A 419 -7.62 -3.04 11.36
CA ASN A 419 -6.78 -3.92 12.18
C ASN A 419 -6.79 -5.37 11.68
N LEU A 420 -5.74 -5.77 10.95
CA LEU A 420 -5.69 -7.11 10.37
C LEU A 420 -5.56 -8.23 11.41
N MET A 421 -4.94 -7.98 12.57
CA MET A 421 -4.87 -8.99 13.63
C MET A 421 -6.25 -9.27 14.26
N GLN A 422 -7.14 -8.28 14.27
CA GLN A 422 -8.55 -8.51 14.63
C GLN A 422 -9.27 -9.36 13.59
N GLU A 423 -9.00 -9.14 12.30
CA GLU A 423 -9.57 -9.98 11.23
C GLU A 423 -9.12 -11.45 11.34
N VAL A 424 -7.86 -11.70 11.74
CA VAL A 424 -7.39 -13.07 12.06
C VAL A 424 -8.29 -13.73 13.11
N ARG A 425 -8.62 -13.00 14.17
CA ARG A 425 -9.51 -13.51 15.24
C ARG A 425 -10.94 -13.72 14.74
N GLN A 426 -11.49 -12.79 13.97
CA GLN A 426 -12.84 -12.90 13.44
C GLN A 426 -12.96 -14.07 12.42
N ALA A 427 -12.00 -14.22 11.53
CA ALA A 427 -11.92 -15.36 10.62
C ALA A 427 -11.87 -16.68 11.39
N PHE A 428 -11.03 -16.80 12.43
CA PHE A 428 -10.97 -17.97 13.28
C PHE A 428 -12.33 -18.29 13.90
N LEU A 429 -12.96 -17.31 14.56
CA LEU A 429 -14.22 -17.54 15.28
C LEU A 429 -15.37 -17.93 14.33
N LEU A 430 -15.46 -17.23 13.19
CA LEU A 430 -16.52 -17.45 12.22
C LEU A 430 -16.40 -18.84 11.56
N GLN A 431 -15.20 -19.21 11.11
CA GLN A 431 -14.96 -20.53 10.52
C GLN A 431 -15.06 -21.65 11.59
N ARG A 432 -14.63 -21.36 12.83
CA ARG A 432 -14.78 -22.29 13.95
C ARG A 432 -16.24 -22.60 14.28
N LEU A 433 -17.12 -21.60 14.17
CA LEU A 433 -18.56 -21.78 14.38
C LEU A 433 -19.15 -22.76 13.33
N GLN A 434 -18.69 -22.69 12.08
CA GLN A 434 -19.19 -23.55 11.00
C GLN A 434 -18.55 -24.95 10.99
N HIS A 435 -17.24 -25.04 11.26
CA HIS A 435 -16.47 -26.26 11.01
C HIS A 435 -15.93 -26.93 12.30
N GLY A 436 -16.23 -26.38 13.47
CA GLY A 436 -15.85 -26.93 14.76
C GLY A 436 -14.33 -27.03 14.93
N SER A 437 -13.86 -28.13 15.57
CA SER A 437 -12.44 -28.33 15.88
C SER A 437 -11.53 -28.54 14.68
N LYS A 438 -12.06 -28.59 13.48
CA LYS A 438 -11.26 -28.70 12.23
C LYS A 438 -10.49 -27.42 11.91
N VAL A 439 -10.95 -26.26 12.43
CA VAL A 439 -10.28 -24.98 12.27
C VAL A 439 -9.42 -24.67 13.48
N THR A 440 -8.16 -24.34 13.27
CA THR A 440 -7.20 -24.01 14.32
C THR A 440 -6.78 -22.54 14.26
N HIS A 441 -6.14 -22.05 15.32
CA HIS A 441 -5.54 -20.71 15.33
C HIS A 441 -4.41 -20.58 14.28
N LEU A 442 -3.73 -21.68 13.95
CA LEU A 442 -2.68 -21.71 12.92
C LEU A 442 -3.26 -21.50 11.51
N ASP A 443 -4.45 -22.02 11.23
CA ASP A 443 -5.12 -21.77 9.95
C ASP A 443 -5.40 -20.26 9.78
N ALA A 444 -5.91 -19.61 10.81
CA ALA A 444 -6.19 -18.17 10.75
C ALA A 444 -4.92 -17.31 10.58
N LEU A 445 -3.82 -17.68 11.27
CA LEU A 445 -2.52 -17.03 11.08
C LEU A 445 -2.00 -17.26 9.65
N ARG A 446 -2.16 -18.46 9.11
CA ARG A 446 -1.76 -18.81 7.74
C ARG A 446 -2.54 -18.01 6.70
N TRP A 447 -3.85 -17.81 6.87
CA TRP A 447 -4.64 -16.95 5.96
C TRP A 447 -4.11 -15.51 5.91
N ALA A 448 -3.70 -14.96 7.06
CA ALA A 448 -3.17 -13.60 7.14
C ALA A 448 -1.69 -13.45 6.70
N THR A 449 -0.99 -14.54 6.42
CA THR A 449 0.44 -14.57 6.08
C THR A 449 0.69 -15.27 4.75
N GLU A 450 0.98 -16.57 4.75
CA GLU A 450 1.24 -17.37 3.55
C GLU A 450 0.07 -17.37 2.56
N GLY A 451 -1.18 -17.43 3.05
CA GLY A 451 -2.37 -17.35 2.22
C GLY A 451 -2.42 -16.04 1.43
N GLY A 452 -2.20 -14.92 2.09
CA GLY A 452 -2.11 -13.61 1.45
C GLY A 452 -0.98 -13.53 0.42
N ALA A 453 0.21 -14.03 0.76
CA ALA A 453 1.36 -14.07 -0.15
C ALA A 453 1.07 -14.90 -1.42
N ASN A 454 0.42 -16.05 -1.25
CA ASN A 454 0.04 -16.93 -2.38
C ASN A 454 -0.98 -16.25 -3.30
N VAL A 455 -1.95 -15.53 -2.76
CA VAL A 455 -2.94 -14.75 -3.53
C VAL A 455 -2.26 -13.65 -4.32
N LEU A 456 -1.34 -12.89 -3.72
CA LEU A 456 -0.60 -11.80 -4.38
C LEU A 456 0.57 -12.28 -5.25
N ARG A 457 0.80 -13.60 -5.38
CA ARG A 457 1.92 -14.17 -6.14
C ARG A 457 3.29 -13.66 -5.65
N ARG A 458 3.43 -13.50 -4.33
CA ARG A 458 4.65 -13.04 -3.68
C ARG A 458 5.31 -14.21 -2.93
N PRO A 459 6.07 -15.05 -3.62
CA PRO A 459 6.75 -16.22 -3.02
C PRO A 459 7.85 -15.83 -2.02
N ASP A 460 8.26 -14.56 -2.04
CA ASP A 460 9.26 -13.95 -1.18
C ASP A 460 8.71 -13.47 0.17
N LEU A 461 7.39 -13.56 0.41
CA LEU A 461 6.68 -13.06 1.60
C LEU A 461 5.88 -14.15 2.31
N GLY A 462 5.35 -13.83 3.49
CA GLY A 462 4.34 -14.61 4.21
C GLY A 462 4.84 -15.80 5.02
N ARG A 463 6.15 -16.08 5.02
CA ARG A 463 6.78 -17.16 5.82
C ARG A 463 8.09 -16.70 6.45
N ILE A 464 8.43 -17.29 7.59
CA ILE A 464 9.76 -17.17 8.19
C ILE A 464 10.57 -18.39 7.72
N ALA A 465 11.43 -18.18 6.72
CA ALA A 465 12.32 -19.19 6.16
C ALA A 465 13.56 -18.52 5.55
N GLU A 466 14.64 -19.26 5.38
CA GLU A 466 15.85 -18.76 4.74
C GLU A 466 15.57 -18.28 3.31
N GLY A 467 16.12 -17.13 2.95
CA GLY A 467 15.91 -16.44 1.67
C GLY A 467 14.68 -15.54 1.60
N MET A 468 13.73 -15.64 2.53
CA MET A 468 12.54 -14.81 2.56
C MET A 468 12.85 -13.36 2.98
N GLN A 469 11.97 -12.43 2.61
CA GLN A 469 12.06 -11.05 3.08
C GLN A 469 11.94 -10.97 4.61
N ALA A 470 12.72 -10.10 5.22
CA ALA A 470 12.63 -9.80 6.63
C ALA A 470 11.46 -8.83 6.90
N ASP A 471 10.25 -9.33 6.62
CA ASP A 471 8.97 -8.71 6.94
C ASP A 471 8.39 -9.46 8.14
N LEU A 472 8.44 -8.86 9.33
CA LEU A 472 8.19 -9.54 10.60
C LEU A 472 7.31 -8.70 11.53
N ALA A 473 6.36 -9.33 12.20
CA ALA A 473 5.54 -8.72 13.24
C ALA A 473 5.83 -9.39 14.61
N LEU A 474 6.17 -8.59 15.60
CA LEU A 474 6.52 -9.02 16.95
C LEU A 474 5.51 -8.51 17.96
N PHE A 475 4.86 -9.41 18.68
CA PHE A 475 3.83 -9.12 19.65
C PHE A 475 4.29 -9.47 21.06
N LYS A 476 4.09 -8.57 22.03
CA LYS A 476 4.23 -8.87 23.45
C LYS A 476 2.94 -9.49 24.01
N LEU A 477 3.09 -10.35 25.01
CA LEU A 477 1.97 -10.95 25.76
C LEU A 477 1.94 -10.48 27.22
N ASP A 478 2.17 -9.19 27.44
CA ASP A 478 2.26 -8.55 28.75
C ASP A 478 0.98 -7.85 29.23
N GLU A 479 -0.06 -7.84 28.39
CA GLU A 479 -1.38 -7.33 28.79
C GLU A 479 -2.15 -8.34 29.65
N LEU A 480 -3.09 -7.84 30.47
CA LEU A 480 -3.94 -8.66 31.35
C LEU A 480 -4.67 -9.79 30.62
N ARG A 481 -5.09 -9.56 29.37
CA ARG A 481 -5.80 -10.55 28.55
C ARG A 481 -4.97 -11.81 28.26
N PHE A 482 -3.66 -11.73 28.32
CA PHE A 482 -2.76 -12.85 28.06
C PHE A 482 -2.34 -13.60 29.33
N SER A 483 -2.69 -13.10 30.51
CA SER A 483 -2.33 -13.73 31.77
C SER A 483 -2.91 -15.14 31.85
N GLY A 484 -2.05 -16.13 32.13
CA GLY A 484 -2.44 -17.55 32.24
C GLY A 484 -2.49 -18.30 30.90
N ASN A 485 -2.04 -17.69 29.78
CA ASN A 485 -1.93 -18.43 28.51
C ASN A 485 -0.92 -19.58 28.61
N GLY A 486 -1.23 -20.68 27.94
CA GLY A 486 -0.36 -21.86 27.86
C GLY A 486 0.28 -22.07 26.49
N ASP A 487 -0.18 -21.33 25.46
CA ASP A 487 0.32 -21.38 24.09
C ASP A 487 0.36 -19.95 23.52
N PRO A 488 1.57 -19.38 23.32
CA PRO A 488 1.72 -18.00 22.88
C PRO A 488 1.15 -17.70 21.49
N LEU A 489 1.24 -18.62 20.52
CA LEU A 489 0.64 -18.44 19.19
C LEU A 489 -0.88 -18.47 19.25
N ALA A 490 -1.45 -19.42 20.00
CA ALA A 490 -2.88 -19.48 20.21
C ALA A 490 -3.40 -18.25 20.96
N ALA A 491 -2.63 -17.72 21.92
CA ALA A 491 -3.00 -16.53 22.67
C ALA A 491 -3.16 -15.28 21.79
N LEU A 492 -2.29 -15.10 20.77
CA LEU A 492 -2.44 -14.00 19.81
C LEU A 492 -3.85 -13.98 19.19
N VAL A 493 -4.32 -15.14 18.75
CA VAL A 493 -5.62 -15.27 18.07
C VAL A 493 -6.78 -15.30 19.07
N ILE A 494 -6.72 -16.18 20.08
CA ILE A 494 -7.85 -16.49 20.95
C ILE A 494 -8.07 -15.41 22.00
N CYS A 495 -7.00 -14.89 22.63
CA CYS A 495 -7.09 -13.76 23.54
C CYS A 495 -7.21 -12.41 22.83
N GLY A 496 -6.92 -12.37 21.52
CA GLY A 496 -7.16 -11.20 20.66
C GLY A 496 -6.08 -10.13 20.81
N ALA A 497 -4.87 -10.44 20.31
CA ALA A 497 -3.86 -9.41 20.09
C ALA A 497 -4.38 -8.37 19.10
N HIS A 498 -3.97 -7.11 19.25
CA HIS A 498 -4.46 -6.03 18.40
C HIS A 498 -3.36 -5.04 17.99
N GLN A 499 -2.23 -5.06 18.68
CA GLN A 499 -1.12 -4.15 18.40
C GLN A 499 0.22 -4.90 18.45
N ALA A 500 1.03 -4.73 17.42
CA ALA A 500 2.41 -5.19 17.40
C ALA A 500 3.28 -4.24 18.25
N ASP A 501 4.17 -4.81 19.05
CA ASP A 501 5.19 -4.04 19.78
C ASP A 501 6.28 -3.57 18.81
N ARG A 502 6.64 -4.44 17.86
CA ARG A 502 7.64 -4.15 16.82
C ARG A 502 7.20 -4.68 15.47
N LEU A 503 7.55 -3.93 14.43
CA LEU A 503 7.28 -4.33 13.05
C LEU A 503 8.51 -4.04 12.19
N MET A 504 8.86 -5.01 11.37
CA MET A 504 9.95 -4.88 10.41
C MET A 504 9.44 -5.09 8.98
N VAL A 505 9.82 -4.21 8.07
CA VAL A 505 9.54 -4.31 6.63
C VAL A 505 10.87 -4.21 5.88
N ALA A 506 11.17 -5.19 5.03
CA ALA A 506 12.43 -5.27 4.30
C ALA A 506 13.66 -5.05 5.21
N GLY A 507 13.67 -5.68 6.39
CA GLY A 507 14.75 -5.59 7.36
C GLY A 507 14.85 -4.26 8.13
N LYS A 508 13.90 -3.35 7.97
CA LYS A 508 13.88 -2.05 8.66
C LYS A 508 12.80 -2.02 9.73
N TRP A 509 13.14 -1.57 10.93
CA TRP A 509 12.16 -1.32 11.96
C TRP A 509 11.27 -0.13 11.58
N ILE A 510 9.98 -0.37 11.43
CA ILE A 510 8.94 0.62 11.13
C ILE A 510 8.15 0.96 12.39
N VAL A 511 7.82 -0.03 13.21
CA VAL A 511 7.21 0.15 14.53
C VAL A 511 8.21 -0.27 15.60
N GLU A 512 8.36 0.55 16.64
CA GLU A 512 9.16 0.26 17.82
C GLU A 512 8.38 0.70 19.08
N ASP A 513 8.29 -0.18 20.08
CA ASP A 513 7.56 0.03 21.33
C ASP A 513 6.10 0.48 21.07
N GLY A 514 5.44 -0.10 20.06
CA GLY A 514 4.08 0.21 19.65
C GLY A 514 3.89 1.59 19.00
N GLN A 515 4.97 2.24 18.56
CA GLN A 515 4.95 3.55 17.89
C GLN A 515 5.55 3.47 16.50
N ILE A 516 4.93 4.13 15.50
CA ILE A 516 5.48 4.24 14.15
C ILE A 516 6.58 5.30 14.14
N ARG A 517 7.75 4.93 13.64
CA ARG A 517 8.91 5.83 13.58
C ARG A 517 8.62 7.05 12.71
N GLY A 518 8.82 8.23 13.28
CA GLY A 518 8.68 9.50 12.58
C GLY A 518 7.24 9.95 12.31
N LEU A 519 6.24 9.26 12.86
CA LEU A 519 4.83 9.63 12.75
C LEU A 519 4.28 10.07 14.10
N ASP A 520 3.72 11.27 14.15
CA ASP A 520 2.94 11.79 15.27
C ASP A 520 1.48 11.35 15.12
N LEU A 521 1.09 10.34 15.90
CA LEU A 521 -0.26 9.75 15.83
C LEU A 521 -1.35 10.71 16.33
N GLU A 522 -1.07 11.57 17.33
CA GLU A 522 -2.04 12.56 17.82
C GLU A 522 -2.30 13.62 16.76
N GLN A 523 -1.24 14.11 16.10
CA GLN A 523 -1.38 15.06 15.00
C GLN A 523 -2.13 14.46 13.81
N LEU A 524 -1.80 13.21 13.43
CA LEU A 524 -2.50 12.50 12.36
C LEU A 524 -3.99 12.35 12.67
N GLN A 525 -4.34 11.92 13.87
CA GLN A 525 -5.73 11.77 14.32
C GLN A 525 -6.49 13.11 14.23
N ALA A 526 -5.88 14.20 14.70
CA ALA A 526 -6.50 15.53 14.66
C ALA A 526 -6.73 16.01 13.21
N GLN A 527 -5.75 15.81 12.32
CA GLN A 527 -5.85 16.18 10.91
C GLN A 527 -6.91 15.33 10.19
N HIS A 528 -6.89 14.02 10.37
CA HIS A 528 -7.87 13.11 9.78
C HIS A 528 -9.30 13.44 10.25
N HIS A 529 -9.49 13.67 11.55
CA HIS A 529 -10.80 14.04 12.11
C HIS A 529 -11.35 15.34 11.48
N ARG A 530 -10.49 16.33 11.25
CA ARG A 530 -10.87 17.56 10.55
C ARG A 530 -11.36 17.28 9.13
N GLU A 531 -10.61 16.48 8.34
CA GLU A 531 -11.00 16.15 6.96
C GLU A 531 -12.28 15.31 6.91
N ALA A 532 -12.43 14.34 7.82
CA ALA A 532 -13.66 13.55 7.95
C ALA A 532 -14.88 14.43 8.25
N LYS A 533 -14.74 15.38 9.20
CA LYS A 533 -15.80 16.32 9.53
C LYS A 533 -16.18 17.21 8.34
N LEU A 534 -15.19 17.78 7.64
CA LEU A 534 -15.41 18.59 6.45
C LEU A 534 -16.14 17.83 5.33
N LEU A 535 -15.87 16.53 5.19
CA LEU A 535 -16.55 15.67 4.23
C LEU A 535 -17.99 15.36 4.64
N GLN A 536 -18.23 15.06 5.92
CA GLN A 536 -19.54 14.66 6.43
C GLN A 536 -20.52 15.82 6.64
N GLU A 537 -20.05 17.07 6.67
CA GLU A 537 -20.86 18.30 6.80
C GLU A 537 -21.27 18.88 5.43
N LYS A 538 -20.81 18.33 4.30
CA LYS A 538 -21.23 18.70 2.95
C LYS A 538 -22.59 18.10 2.61
#